data_2fa7db5aede8f1123f1c79f558bdbad1
#
_entry.id   2fa7db5aede8f1123f1c79f558bdbad1
#
_cell.length_a   1.000
_cell.length_b   1.000
_cell.length_c   1.000
_cell.angle_alpha   90.00
_cell.angle_beta   90.00
_cell.angle_gamma   90.00
#
_symmetry.space_group_name_H-M   'P 1'
#
loop_
_entity.id
_entity.type
_entity.pdbx_description
1 polymer ?
#
loop_
_entity_poly.entity_id
_entity_poly.type
_entity_poly.pdbx_seq_one_letter_code
_entity_poly.pdbx_strand_id
1 'polypeptide(L)'
;MVGLSLPFFKRKEEKISAVTVKEEEVAVDPLPENVEVLDEYWIHEKYARVVIGKSPDSGNIVYYVDEVKLNADERAAYLKISDIIARELNPAEIGKDGDARRGLLREASRLSLKYQRAFKTVTRAGWDKINYYLERDLLGFGPLNVIIGDYRVEDVSCDGVNVPIFVWHRRYESIPTNIRFLDKDALDDYIVKLAHKSGKHVSSAFPIVDAMLFGKHRLTASFREEVSPKGSTFTIRKFREEPFSIVDLVQMGTISDEMAAYFWMLIENRCTIMVIGGTGSGKTTILNALASLIKPGMKLVTVEETAELNLPHENWVQFVSRESYGLTGTKVGQISLFDLVKTSLRYRPDYLIVGEVRGEEAYVLFQAMATGHGGLSTLHAENIEYAIRRLVSPPMNVSETYIPLINAVILIERVTLPQPRMGMSIGRRARMVWEVEDFEKYVN
;
A
#
# COMPACT_ATOMS: atom_id res chain seq x y z
N MET A 1 45.49 -39.26 -3.84
CA MET A 1 45.25 -37.97 -4.49
C MET A 1 44.10 -38.16 -5.45
N VAL A 2 42.90 -37.81 -5.03
CA VAL A 2 41.69 -37.83 -5.87
C VAL A 2 41.11 -36.43 -5.76
N GLY A 3 41.26 -35.65 -6.84
CA GLY A 3 40.73 -34.32 -6.94
C GLY A 3 39.24 -34.34 -7.21
N LEU A 4 38.44 -33.84 -6.27
CA LEU A 4 37.03 -33.55 -6.46
C LEU A 4 36.89 -32.13 -7.08
N SER A 5 36.55 -32.08 -8.36
CA SER A 5 36.13 -30.86 -9.03
C SER A 5 34.68 -30.56 -8.68
N LEU A 6 34.44 -29.45 -8.00
CA LEU A 6 33.12 -28.88 -7.76
C LEU A 6 32.54 -28.33 -9.09
N PRO A 7 31.26 -28.56 -9.41
CA PRO A 7 30.66 -27.98 -10.60
C PRO A 7 30.41 -26.46 -10.41
N PHE A 8 30.95 -25.71 -11.32
CA PHE A 8 30.68 -24.28 -11.50
C PHE A 8 29.18 -24.06 -11.72
N PHE A 9 28.50 -23.45 -10.76
CA PHE A 9 27.20 -22.83 -10.97
C PHE A 9 27.39 -21.63 -11.90
N LYS A 10 27.13 -21.82 -13.18
CA LYS A 10 26.84 -20.70 -14.10
C LYS A 10 25.55 -20.04 -13.62
N ARG A 11 25.65 -18.89 -12.97
CA ARG A 11 24.54 -17.93 -12.84
C ARG A 11 24.08 -17.60 -14.26
N LYS A 12 22.92 -18.10 -14.67
CA LYS A 12 22.17 -17.55 -15.79
C LYS A 12 21.82 -16.11 -15.41
N GLU A 13 22.40 -15.14 -16.11
CA GLU A 13 21.92 -13.77 -16.10
C GLU A 13 20.50 -13.80 -16.66
N GLU A 14 19.50 -13.69 -15.80
CA GLU A 14 18.14 -13.42 -16.20
C GLU A 14 18.12 -12.02 -16.79
N LYS A 15 17.92 -11.94 -18.10
CA LYS A 15 17.67 -10.71 -18.82
C LYS A 15 16.42 -10.08 -18.22
N ILE A 16 16.56 -8.93 -17.57
CA ILE A 16 15.44 -8.07 -17.21
C ILE A 16 14.83 -7.64 -18.54
N SER A 17 13.73 -8.26 -18.94
CA SER A 17 12.94 -7.81 -20.07
C SER A 17 12.24 -6.52 -19.66
N ALA A 18 12.72 -5.39 -20.13
CA ALA A 18 11.96 -4.16 -20.10
C ALA A 18 10.80 -4.35 -21.09
N VAL A 19 9.69 -4.85 -20.59
CA VAL A 19 8.44 -4.89 -21.34
C VAL A 19 7.94 -3.45 -21.40
N THR A 20 8.21 -2.79 -22.51
CA THR A 20 7.60 -1.51 -22.83
C THR A 20 6.17 -1.84 -23.23
N VAL A 21 5.20 -1.54 -22.37
CA VAL A 21 3.78 -1.65 -22.71
C VAL A 21 3.55 -0.73 -23.92
N LYS A 22 3.14 -1.29 -25.06
CA LYS A 22 2.81 -0.49 -26.24
C LYS A 22 1.54 0.30 -25.91
N GLU A 23 1.46 1.56 -26.33
CA GLU A 23 0.26 2.40 -26.09
C GLU A 23 -1.02 1.81 -26.70
N GLU A 24 -0.91 0.91 -27.68
CA GLU A 24 -2.02 0.16 -28.26
C GLU A 24 -2.63 -0.88 -27.29
N GLU A 25 -1.91 -1.24 -26.24
CA GLU A 25 -2.31 -2.24 -25.25
C GLU A 25 -3.03 -1.64 -24.04
N VAL A 26 -2.77 -0.34 -23.76
CA VAL A 26 -3.42 0.43 -22.70
C VAL A 26 -3.97 1.72 -23.29
N ALA A 27 -5.28 1.89 -23.25
CA ALA A 27 -5.92 3.14 -23.67
C ALA A 27 -5.94 4.13 -22.51
N VAL A 28 -5.58 5.37 -22.81
CA VAL A 28 -5.86 6.55 -21.99
C VAL A 28 -6.76 7.43 -22.81
N ASP A 29 -8.08 7.35 -22.57
CA ASP A 29 -9.04 8.13 -23.33
C ASP A 29 -8.79 9.62 -23.09
N PRO A 30 -8.83 10.46 -24.14
CA PRO A 30 -8.56 11.89 -23.97
C PRO A 30 -9.61 12.57 -23.09
N LEU A 31 -9.19 13.62 -22.40
CA LEU A 31 -10.12 14.47 -21.65
C LEU A 31 -11.12 15.11 -22.65
N PRO A 32 -12.44 14.89 -22.50
CA PRO A 32 -13.43 15.50 -23.36
C PRO A 32 -13.45 17.04 -23.22
N GLU A 33 -13.69 17.76 -24.30
CA GLU A 33 -13.69 19.23 -24.31
C GLU A 33 -14.80 19.83 -23.41
N ASN A 34 -15.93 19.14 -23.24
CA ASN A 34 -17.11 19.63 -22.54
C ASN A 34 -17.30 18.98 -21.15
N VAL A 35 -16.21 18.68 -20.43
CA VAL A 35 -16.27 18.13 -19.07
C VAL A 35 -16.66 19.26 -18.08
N GLU A 36 -17.67 18.99 -17.25
CA GLU A 36 -17.94 19.84 -16.07
C GLU A 36 -16.88 19.54 -15.01
N VAL A 37 -15.85 20.37 -14.93
CA VAL A 37 -14.71 20.18 -14.02
C VAL A 37 -15.14 20.42 -12.58
N LEU A 38 -14.93 19.45 -11.71
CA LEU A 38 -15.19 19.50 -10.27
C LEU A 38 -13.92 19.77 -9.45
N ASP A 39 -12.78 19.24 -9.91
CA ASP A 39 -11.47 19.42 -9.28
C ASP A 39 -10.36 19.23 -10.34
N GLU A 40 -9.27 19.99 -10.18
CA GLU A 40 -8.12 19.93 -11.09
C GLU A 40 -6.83 20.21 -10.31
N TYR A 41 -5.80 19.39 -10.51
CA TYR A 41 -4.52 19.57 -9.83
C TYR A 41 -3.38 18.82 -10.52
N TRP A 42 -2.16 19.31 -10.32
CA TRP A 42 -0.94 18.72 -10.86
C TRP A 42 -0.38 17.65 -9.92
N ILE A 43 -0.02 16.50 -10.50
CA ILE A 43 0.76 15.45 -9.82
C ILE A 43 2.25 15.64 -10.12
N HIS A 44 2.56 15.90 -11.40
CA HIS A 44 3.90 16.29 -11.85
C HIS A 44 3.77 17.59 -12.62
N GLU A 45 4.33 18.67 -12.09
CA GLU A 45 4.30 19.96 -12.76
C GLU A 45 4.75 19.85 -14.21
N LYS A 46 3.98 20.39 -15.14
CA LYS A 46 4.18 20.42 -16.59
C LYS A 46 3.98 19.09 -17.34
N TYR A 47 3.92 17.95 -16.65
CA TYR A 47 3.89 16.64 -17.32
C TYR A 47 2.60 15.87 -17.11
N ALA A 48 2.01 15.92 -15.90
CA ALA A 48 0.81 15.17 -15.60
C ALA A 48 -0.08 15.90 -14.60
N ARG A 49 -1.35 16.04 -14.96
CA ARG A 49 -2.40 16.57 -14.09
C ARG A 49 -3.57 15.60 -14.03
N VAL A 50 -4.37 15.79 -13.01
CA VAL A 50 -5.63 15.09 -12.80
C VAL A 50 -6.76 16.06 -12.94
N VAL A 51 -7.78 15.68 -13.68
CA VAL A 51 -9.04 16.40 -13.78
C VAL A 51 -10.16 15.48 -13.34
N ILE A 52 -10.90 15.86 -12.31
CA ILE A 52 -12.09 15.15 -11.87
C ILE A 52 -13.29 15.93 -12.35
N GLY A 53 -14.14 15.32 -13.14
CA GLY A 53 -15.27 16.00 -13.74
C GLY A 53 -16.39 15.05 -14.14
N LYS A 54 -17.56 15.61 -14.44
CA LYS A 54 -18.68 14.84 -14.95
C LYS A 54 -18.50 14.60 -16.44
N SER A 55 -18.56 13.33 -16.83
CA SER A 55 -18.53 12.94 -18.23
C SER A 55 -19.77 13.49 -18.95
N PRO A 56 -19.60 14.14 -20.11
CA PRO A 56 -20.72 14.63 -20.90
C PRO A 56 -21.64 13.51 -21.40
N ASP A 57 -21.09 12.30 -21.63
CA ASP A 57 -21.86 11.18 -22.18
C ASP A 57 -22.69 10.44 -21.15
N SER A 58 -22.14 10.23 -19.94
CA SER A 58 -22.77 9.42 -18.90
C SER A 58 -23.30 10.20 -17.71
N GLY A 59 -22.85 11.46 -17.53
CA GLY A 59 -23.13 12.26 -16.33
C GLY A 59 -22.38 11.79 -15.07
N ASN A 60 -21.64 10.68 -15.17
CA ASN A 60 -20.88 10.12 -14.04
C ASN A 60 -19.62 10.93 -13.78
N ILE A 61 -19.21 10.95 -12.52
CA ILE A 61 -17.90 11.51 -12.13
C ILE A 61 -16.80 10.56 -12.60
N VAL A 62 -15.80 11.10 -13.30
CA VAL A 62 -14.67 10.35 -13.85
C VAL A 62 -13.37 11.04 -13.44
N TYR A 63 -12.37 10.24 -13.12
CA TYR A 63 -11.00 10.66 -12.84
C TYR A 63 -10.18 10.60 -14.13
N TYR A 64 -9.90 11.75 -14.72
CA TYR A 64 -9.12 11.87 -15.93
C TYR A 64 -7.65 12.09 -15.60
N VAL A 65 -6.81 11.21 -16.11
CA VAL A 65 -5.35 11.40 -16.16
C VAL A 65 -5.05 12.12 -17.46
N ASP A 66 -4.45 13.31 -17.38
CA ASP A 66 -4.02 14.11 -18.53
C ASP A 66 -2.51 14.29 -18.49
N GLU A 67 -1.80 13.55 -19.33
CA GLU A 67 -0.34 13.57 -19.44
C GLU A 67 0.10 14.32 -20.70
N VAL A 68 1.31 14.91 -20.63
CA VAL A 68 1.93 15.56 -21.79
C VAL A 68 2.06 14.57 -22.94
N LYS A 69 1.58 14.96 -24.13
CA LYS A 69 1.65 14.10 -25.32
C LYS A 69 3.01 14.22 -26.01
N LEU A 70 3.55 13.07 -26.40
CA LEU A 70 4.69 13.00 -27.29
C LEU A 70 4.22 13.20 -28.75
N ASN A 71 4.92 14.03 -29.51
CA ASN A 71 4.72 14.10 -30.94
C ASN A 71 5.30 12.84 -31.65
N ALA A 72 5.09 12.69 -32.93
CA ALA A 72 5.52 11.50 -33.67
C ALA A 72 7.03 11.23 -33.60
N ASP A 73 7.86 12.28 -33.68
CA ASP A 73 9.31 12.17 -33.57
C ASP A 73 9.77 11.84 -32.15
N GLU A 74 9.17 12.49 -31.15
CA GLU A 74 9.42 12.24 -29.72
C GLU A 74 9.03 10.80 -29.35
N ARG A 75 7.89 10.31 -29.88
CA ARG A 75 7.42 8.93 -29.66
C ARG A 75 8.37 7.91 -30.30
N ALA A 76 8.77 8.13 -31.55
CA ALA A 76 9.74 7.25 -32.21
C ALA A 76 11.08 7.21 -31.46
N ALA A 77 11.53 8.36 -30.96
CA ALA A 77 12.73 8.45 -30.16
C ALA A 77 12.60 7.75 -28.80
N TYR A 78 11.45 7.91 -28.12
CA TYR A 78 11.14 7.22 -26.86
C TYR A 78 11.18 5.70 -27.01
N LEU A 79 10.49 5.15 -28.02
CA LEU A 79 10.50 3.70 -28.28
C LEU A 79 11.91 3.19 -28.57
N LYS A 80 12.68 3.94 -29.35
CA LYS A 80 14.06 3.57 -29.70
C LYS A 80 15.01 3.62 -28.52
N ILE A 81 14.96 4.66 -27.69
CA ILE A 81 15.82 4.77 -26.51
C ILE A 81 15.45 3.72 -25.47
N SER A 82 14.15 3.41 -25.31
CA SER A 82 13.67 2.34 -24.43
C SER A 82 14.20 0.97 -24.84
N ASP A 83 14.19 0.65 -26.15
CA ASP A 83 14.76 -0.59 -26.68
C ASP A 83 16.29 -0.66 -26.50
N ILE A 84 17.00 0.44 -26.71
CA ILE A 84 18.44 0.52 -26.45
C ILE A 84 18.75 0.32 -24.96
N ILE A 85 18.00 0.97 -24.09
CA ILE A 85 18.14 0.81 -22.64
C ILE A 85 17.90 -0.65 -22.25
N ALA A 86 16.85 -1.29 -22.74
CA ALA A 86 16.55 -2.69 -22.46
C ALA A 86 17.68 -3.66 -22.83
N ARG A 87 18.45 -3.34 -23.88
CA ARG A 87 19.57 -4.16 -24.38
C ARG A 87 20.91 -3.85 -23.76
N GLU A 88 21.21 -2.57 -23.51
CA GLU A 88 22.54 -2.09 -23.16
C GLU A 88 22.65 -1.59 -21.71
N LEU A 89 21.53 -1.52 -20.97
CA LEU A 89 21.54 -1.04 -19.60
C LEU A 89 22.37 -1.95 -18.70
N ASN A 90 23.29 -1.36 -17.97
CA ASN A 90 23.99 -2.04 -16.89
C ASN A 90 23.29 -1.73 -15.55
N PRO A 91 22.54 -2.69 -14.96
CA PRO A 91 21.85 -2.48 -13.69
C PRO A 91 22.76 -1.99 -12.56
N ALA A 92 24.05 -2.37 -12.59
CA ALA A 92 25.02 -1.95 -11.59
C ALA A 92 25.31 -0.45 -11.65
N GLU A 93 25.12 0.21 -12.80
CA GLU A 93 25.34 1.66 -12.93
C GLU A 93 24.19 2.47 -12.35
N ILE A 94 22.96 1.93 -12.37
CA ILE A 94 21.77 2.63 -11.83
C ILE A 94 21.85 2.74 -10.31
N GLY A 95 22.34 1.71 -9.63
CA GLY A 95 22.37 1.66 -8.15
C GLY A 95 23.58 2.32 -7.49
N LYS A 96 24.60 2.71 -8.24
CA LYS A 96 25.88 3.20 -7.69
C LYS A 96 25.78 4.42 -6.77
N ASP A 97 24.84 5.32 -7.03
CA ASP A 97 24.69 6.57 -6.28
C ASP A 97 23.56 6.53 -5.24
N GLY A 98 22.93 5.38 -5.01
CA GLY A 98 21.75 5.25 -4.13
C GLY A 98 20.47 5.90 -4.68
N ASP A 99 20.53 6.54 -5.86
CA ASP A 99 19.41 7.19 -6.53
C ASP A 99 19.21 6.58 -7.93
N ALA A 100 18.29 5.63 -8.03
CA ALA A 100 17.96 4.94 -9.28
C ALA A 100 17.50 5.91 -10.39
N ARG A 101 16.82 6.99 -10.03
CA ARG A 101 16.34 8.02 -10.97
C ARG A 101 17.52 8.71 -11.64
N ARG A 102 18.48 9.20 -10.85
CA ARG A 102 19.69 9.86 -11.38
C ARG A 102 20.51 8.90 -12.22
N GLY A 103 20.64 7.65 -11.78
CA GLY A 103 21.34 6.60 -12.51
C GLY A 103 20.71 6.34 -13.88
N LEU A 104 19.39 6.17 -13.95
CA LEU A 104 18.64 5.97 -15.19
C LEU A 104 18.79 7.15 -16.16
N LEU A 105 18.57 8.37 -15.69
CA LEU A 105 18.65 9.58 -16.54
C LEU A 105 20.07 9.83 -17.06
N ARG A 106 21.09 9.50 -16.27
CA ARG A 106 22.50 9.56 -16.69
C ARG A 106 22.76 8.55 -17.79
N GLU A 107 22.29 7.32 -17.64
CA GLU A 107 22.48 6.26 -18.62
C GLU A 107 21.69 6.54 -19.91
N ALA A 108 20.46 7.02 -19.82
CA ALA A 108 19.68 7.47 -20.96
C ALA A 108 20.41 8.60 -21.72
N SER A 109 20.98 9.57 -21.01
CA SER A 109 21.76 10.66 -21.60
C SER A 109 23.04 10.12 -22.29
N ARG A 110 23.77 9.20 -21.66
CA ARG A 110 24.95 8.55 -22.26
C ARG A 110 24.61 7.81 -23.55
N LEU A 111 23.54 7.03 -23.53
CA LEU A 111 23.09 6.27 -24.70
C LEU A 111 22.55 7.17 -25.79
N SER A 112 21.83 8.24 -25.46
CA SER A 112 21.36 9.22 -26.45
C SER A 112 22.52 9.91 -27.18
N LEU A 113 23.61 10.23 -26.46
CA LEU A 113 24.82 10.77 -27.07
C LEU A 113 25.56 9.73 -27.94
N LYS A 114 25.65 8.47 -27.49
CA LYS A 114 26.26 7.37 -28.27
C LYS A 114 25.52 7.16 -29.58
N TYR A 115 24.21 7.29 -29.61
CA TYR A 115 23.34 7.09 -30.77
C TYR A 115 22.76 8.40 -31.32
N GLN A 116 23.43 9.53 -31.14
CA GLN A 116 22.92 10.88 -31.47
C GLN A 116 22.35 11.03 -32.89
N ARG A 117 22.87 10.26 -33.88
CA ARG A 117 22.33 10.28 -35.27
C ARG A 117 20.89 9.83 -35.34
N ALA A 118 20.43 9.01 -34.42
CA ALA A 118 19.08 8.47 -34.36
C ALA A 118 18.07 9.43 -33.70
N PHE A 119 18.54 10.48 -33.03
CA PHE A 119 17.74 11.39 -32.21
C PHE A 119 17.87 12.86 -32.65
N LYS A 120 18.31 13.12 -33.85
CA LYS A 120 18.60 14.49 -34.38
C LYS A 120 17.38 15.43 -34.38
N THR A 121 16.16 14.86 -34.50
CA THR A 121 14.91 15.62 -34.60
C THR A 121 14.33 16.01 -33.24
N VAL A 122 14.86 15.45 -32.13
CA VAL A 122 14.33 15.68 -30.78
C VAL A 122 14.92 16.94 -30.19
N THR A 123 14.06 17.88 -29.81
CA THR A 123 14.43 19.12 -29.11
C THR A 123 14.78 18.85 -27.65
N ARG A 124 15.36 19.83 -26.96
CA ARG A 124 15.61 19.73 -25.50
C ARG A 124 14.31 19.51 -24.72
N ALA A 125 13.26 20.26 -25.05
CA ALA A 125 11.94 20.08 -24.43
C ALA A 125 11.34 18.70 -24.74
N GLY A 126 11.61 18.13 -25.93
CA GLY A 126 11.23 16.77 -26.28
C GLY A 126 11.96 15.72 -25.42
N TRP A 127 13.24 15.94 -25.13
CA TRP A 127 14.00 15.07 -24.21
C TRP A 127 13.47 15.12 -22.79
N ASP A 128 13.04 16.27 -22.31
CA ASP A 128 12.44 16.39 -20.96
C ASP A 128 11.16 15.55 -20.86
N LYS A 129 10.32 15.54 -21.89
CA LYS A 129 9.15 14.66 -21.98
C LYS A 129 9.54 13.18 -22.06
N ILE A 130 10.52 12.82 -22.91
CA ILE A 130 11.01 11.45 -23.03
C ILE A 130 11.55 10.95 -21.71
N ASN A 131 12.32 11.76 -20.98
CA ASN A 131 12.85 11.41 -19.67
C ASN A 131 11.73 11.16 -18.65
N TYR A 132 10.66 11.97 -18.66
CA TYR A 132 9.47 11.75 -17.86
C TYR A 132 8.86 10.36 -18.14
N TYR A 133 8.69 9.99 -19.41
CA TYR A 133 8.13 8.68 -19.78
C TYR A 133 9.08 7.52 -19.45
N LEU A 134 10.38 7.68 -19.61
CA LEU A 134 11.36 6.67 -19.21
C LEU A 134 11.31 6.40 -17.72
N GLU A 135 11.24 7.46 -16.90
CA GLU A 135 11.13 7.35 -15.45
C GLU A 135 9.80 6.66 -15.07
N ARG A 136 8.69 7.11 -15.65
CA ARG A 136 7.36 6.56 -15.43
C ARG A 136 7.29 5.06 -15.70
N ASP A 137 7.84 4.59 -16.82
CA ASP A 137 7.65 3.23 -17.32
C ASP A 137 8.72 2.25 -16.80
N LEU A 138 9.95 2.69 -16.58
CA LEU A 138 11.03 1.83 -16.11
C LEU A 138 11.13 1.76 -14.58
N LEU A 139 11.04 2.90 -13.90
CA LEU A 139 11.15 2.98 -12.44
C LEU A 139 9.79 2.99 -11.76
N GLY A 140 8.82 3.71 -12.32
CA GLY A 140 7.48 3.87 -11.79
C GLY A 140 6.53 2.72 -12.11
N PHE A 141 5.24 3.05 -12.10
CA PHE A 141 4.13 2.12 -12.30
C PHE A 141 3.55 2.17 -13.73
N GLY A 142 4.30 2.72 -14.70
CA GLY A 142 3.82 2.84 -16.07
C GLY A 142 2.54 3.67 -16.18
N PRO A 143 1.49 3.18 -16.86
CA PRO A 143 0.24 3.92 -17.06
C PRO A 143 -0.45 4.35 -15.76
N LEU A 144 -0.20 3.64 -14.65
CA LEU A 144 -0.79 3.94 -13.34
C LEU A 144 0.07 4.90 -12.51
N ASN A 145 1.20 5.36 -13.02
CA ASN A 145 2.16 6.13 -12.22
C ASN A 145 1.56 7.43 -11.67
N VAL A 146 0.72 8.11 -12.44
CA VAL A 146 0.04 9.34 -12.03
C VAL A 146 -0.95 9.04 -10.88
N ILE A 147 -1.74 7.98 -11.03
CA ILE A 147 -2.72 7.55 -10.02
C ILE A 147 -2.02 7.12 -8.72
N ILE A 148 -0.93 6.37 -8.84
CA ILE A 148 -0.14 5.94 -7.68
C ILE A 148 0.56 7.14 -7.02
N GLY A 149 0.97 8.15 -7.78
CA GLY A 149 1.52 9.40 -7.24
C GLY A 149 0.51 10.30 -6.53
N ASP A 150 -0.79 10.14 -6.80
CA ASP A 150 -1.82 11.00 -6.22
C ASP A 150 -2.16 10.58 -4.77
N TYR A 151 -1.78 11.39 -3.77
CA TYR A 151 -2.06 11.15 -2.35
C TYR A 151 -3.56 11.13 -1.99
N ARG A 152 -4.43 11.61 -2.87
CA ARG A 152 -5.90 11.64 -2.69
C ARG A 152 -6.56 10.30 -3.04
N VAL A 153 -5.84 9.41 -3.73
CA VAL A 153 -6.28 8.05 -4.06
C VAL A 153 -5.79 7.06 -3.00
N GLU A 154 -6.70 6.25 -2.48
CA GLU A 154 -6.41 5.21 -1.47
C GLU A 154 -6.22 3.83 -2.11
N ASP A 155 -7.12 3.43 -3.03
CA ASP A 155 -7.06 2.13 -3.71
C ASP A 155 -7.17 2.33 -5.23
N VAL A 156 -6.53 1.43 -5.99
CA VAL A 156 -6.60 1.35 -7.46
C VAL A 156 -7.01 -0.07 -7.84
N SER A 157 -8.09 -0.25 -8.59
CA SER A 157 -8.64 -1.55 -8.96
C SER A 157 -8.74 -1.69 -10.49
N CYS A 158 -8.27 -2.83 -11.00
CA CYS A 158 -8.46 -3.27 -12.38
C CYS A 158 -9.23 -4.58 -12.37
N ASP A 159 -10.46 -4.55 -12.86
CA ASP A 159 -11.40 -5.66 -12.80
C ASP A 159 -11.45 -6.47 -14.11
N GLY A 160 -10.45 -6.29 -14.98
CA GLY A 160 -10.28 -7.02 -16.22
C GLY A 160 -10.05 -6.14 -17.44
N VAL A 161 -10.02 -6.77 -18.63
CA VAL A 161 -9.78 -6.13 -19.92
C VAL A 161 -11.02 -5.37 -20.38
N ASN A 162 -10.82 -4.22 -21.02
CA ASN A 162 -11.85 -3.29 -21.49
C ASN A 162 -12.74 -2.69 -20.39
N VAL A 163 -12.37 -2.87 -19.11
CA VAL A 163 -13.02 -2.23 -17.97
C VAL A 163 -12.18 -1.03 -17.57
N PRO A 164 -12.76 0.17 -17.36
CA PRO A 164 -12.02 1.28 -16.79
C PRO A 164 -11.37 0.88 -15.46
N ILE A 165 -10.17 1.35 -15.22
CA ILE A 165 -9.56 1.24 -13.90
C ILE A 165 -10.36 2.11 -12.94
N PHE A 166 -10.68 1.58 -11.77
CA PHE A 166 -11.37 2.31 -10.72
C PHE A 166 -10.37 2.80 -9.68
N VAL A 167 -10.65 3.96 -9.14
CA VAL A 167 -9.91 4.52 -8.01
C VAL A 167 -10.85 4.79 -6.84
N TRP A 168 -10.38 4.49 -5.63
CA TRP A 168 -11.03 4.98 -4.43
C TRP A 168 -10.42 6.33 -4.06
N HIS A 169 -11.15 7.39 -4.40
CA HIS A 169 -10.73 8.76 -4.14
C HIS A 169 -11.33 9.25 -2.81
N ARG A 170 -10.53 9.92 -1.98
CA ARG A 170 -10.95 10.36 -0.63
C ARG A 170 -12.20 11.21 -0.59
N ARG A 171 -12.41 12.04 -1.63
CA ARG A 171 -13.55 12.96 -1.72
C ARG A 171 -14.71 12.39 -2.55
N TYR A 172 -14.41 11.66 -3.61
CA TYR A 172 -15.40 11.22 -4.60
C TYR A 172 -15.70 9.72 -4.51
N GLU A 173 -15.08 9.01 -3.56
CA GLU A 173 -15.21 7.55 -3.35
C GLU A 173 -14.78 6.74 -4.57
N SER A 174 -15.52 5.69 -4.92
CA SER A 174 -15.21 4.82 -6.06
C SER A 174 -15.63 5.50 -7.35
N ILE A 175 -14.67 5.90 -8.17
CA ILE A 175 -14.91 6.52 -9.49
C ILE A 175 -14.05 5.86 -10.56
N PRO A 176 -14.58 5.70 -11.80
CA PRO A 176 -13.80 5.19 -12.93
C PRO A 176 -12.76 6.22 -13.39
N THR A 177 -11.69 5.71 -14.00
CA THR A 177 -10.68 6.52 -14.68
C THR A 177 -10.87 6.47 -16.19
N ASN A 178 -10.12 7.29 -16.92
CA ASN A 178 -10.01 7.22 -18.38
C ASN A 178 -8.94 6.21 -18.85
N ILE A 179 -8.45 5.31 -17.97
CA ILE A 179 -7.44 4.30 -18.30
C ILE A 179 -8.09 2.93 -18.32
N ARG A 180 -7.76 2.12 -19.34
CA ARG A 180 -8.18 0.73 -19.44
C ARG A 180 -7.15 -0.10 -20.20
N PHE A 181 -7.01 -1.37 -19.85
CA PHE A 181 -6.26 -2.34 -20.63
C PHE A 181 -7.14 -2.85 -21.77
N LEU A 182 -6.63 -2.81 -23.00
CA LEU A 182 -7.37 -3.25 -24.19
C LEU A 182 -7.11 -4.71 -24.53
N ASP A 183 -5.97 -5.24 -24.12
CA ASP A 183 -5.52 -6.58 -24.44
C ASP A 183 -5.24 -7.42 -23.18
N LYS A 184 -5.54 -8.75 -23.26
CA LYS A 184 -5.33 -9.69 -22.17
C LYS A 184 -3.86 -9.90 -21.86
N ASP A 185 -3.04 -10.07 -22.90
CA ASP A 185 -1.62 -10.34 -22.73
C ASP A 185 -0.91 -9.11 -22.12
N ALA A 186 -1.33 -7.90 -22.49
CA ALA A 186 -0.83 -6.67 -21.90
C ALA A 186 -1.14 -6.55 -20.41
N LEU A 187 -2.35 -6.94 -19.99
CA LEU A 187 -2.72 -6.97 -18.58
C LEU A 187 -1.94 -8.04 -17.81
N ASP A 188 -1.79 -9.23 -18.40
CA ASP A 188 -1.01 -10.33 -17.84
C ASP A 188 0.45 -9.91 -17.64
N ASP A 189 1.08 -9.32 -18.66
CA ASP A 189 2.46 -8.81 -18.62
C ASP A 189 2.62 -7.72 -17.55
N TYR A 190 1.63 -6.84 -17.42
CA TYR A 190 1.63 -5.81 -16.41
C TYR A 190 1.62 -6.40 -14.99
N ILE A 191 0.79 -7.42 -14.73
CA ILE A 191 0.74 -8.12 -13.44
C ILE A 191 2.05 -8.86 -13.17
N VAL A 192 2.61 -9.55 -14.17
CA VAL A 192 3.93 -10.20 -14.06
C VAL A 192 5.01 -9.18 -13.70
N LYS A 193 5.00 -8.00 -14.34
CA LYS A 193 5.92 -6.89 -14.04
C LYS A 193 5.77 -6.41 -12.59
N LEU A 194 4.54 -6.22 -12.10
CA LEU A 194 4.30 -5.82 -10.70
C LEU A 194 4.77 -6.89 -9.72
N ALA A 195 4.48 -8.18 -10.00
CA ALA A 195 4.94 -9.29 -9.18
C ALA A 195 6.47 -9.34 -9.10
N HIS A 196 7.16 -9.23 -10.23
CA HIS A 196 8.64 -9.20 -10.27
C HIS A 196 9.22 -8.01 -9.51
N LYS A 197 8.63 -6.80 -9.64
CA LYS A 197 9.06 -5.62 -8.86
C LYS A 197 8.94 -5.83 -7.35
N SER A 198 8.04 -6.69 -6.91
CA SER A 198 7.87 -7.07 -5.49
C SER A 198 8.72 -8.27 -5.06
N GLY A 199 9.52 -8.83 -5.96
CA GLY A 199 10.28 -10.06 -5.70
C GLY A 199 9.43 -11.32 -5.64
N LYS A 200 8.18 -11.27 -6.12
CA LYS A 200 7.24 -12.39 -6.20
C LYS A 200 7.17 -12.92 -7.63
N HIS A 201 6.65 -14.14 -7.75
CA HIS A 201 6.41 -14.77 -9.03
C HIS A 201 4.93 -15.15 -9.16
N VAL A 202 4.36 -14.98 -10.34
CA VAL A 202 2.99 -15.35 -10.67
C VAL A 202 3.00 -16.26 -11.91
N SER A 203 2.14 -17.26 -11.91
CA SER A 203 1.98 -18.19 -13.03
C SER A 203 0.62 -18.88 -12.95
N SER A 204 0.21 -19.61 -13.99
CA SER A 204 -1.03 -20.41 -13.94
C SER A 204 -1.04 -21.45 -12.81
N ALA A 205 0.12 -21.91 -12.33
CA ALA A 205 0.22 -22.79 -11.18
C ALA A 205 0.09 -22.04 -9.82
N PHE A 206 0.42 -20.77 -9.79
CA PHE A 206 0.30 -19.86 -8.65
C PHE A 206 -0.37 -18.56 -9.08
N PRO A 207 -1.69 -18.60 -9.32
CA PRO A 207 -2.40 -17.50 -9.97
C PRO A 207 -2.76 -16.34 -9.03
N ILE A 208 -2.54 -16.47 -7.72
CA ILE A 208 -2.83 -15.41 -6.75
C ILE A 208 -1.53 -14.83 -6.22
N VAL A 209 -1.44 -13.50 -6.25
CA VAL A 209 -0.30 -12.75 -5.70
C VAL A 209 -0.80 -11.79 -4.64
N ASP A 210 -0.24 -11.88 -3.45
CA ASP A 210 -0.30 -10.85 -2.42
C ASP A 210 1.15 -10.40 -2.13
N ALA A 211 1.44 -9.14 -2.40
CA ALA A 211 2.80 -8.65 -2.40
C ALA A 211 2.90 -7.17 -1.98
N MET A 212 4.06 -6.81 -1.46
CA MET A 212 4.40 -5.41 -1.19
C MET A 212 5.18 -4.85 -2.36
N LEU A 213 4.64 -3.82 -2.99
CA LEU A 213 5.29 -3.07 -4.05
C LEU A 213 6.25 -2.02 -3.47
N PHE A 214 7.07 -1.45 -4.35
CA PHE A 214 7.84 -0.25 -4.04
C PHE A 214 6.92 0.85 -3.47
N GLY A 215 7.40 1.60 -2.48
CA GLY A 215 6.57 2.59 -1.76
C GLY A 215 5.64 1.96 -0.71
N LYS A 216 5.86 0.69 -0.34
CA LYS A 216 5.04 -0.06 0.63
C LYS A 216 3.57 -0.21 0.22
N HIS A 217 3.23 -0.08 -1.06
CA HIS A 217 1.87 -0.31 -1.53
C HIS A 217 1.57 -1.82 -1.55
N ARG A 218 0.39 -2.23 -1.13
CA ARG A 218 -0.04 -3.63 -1.15
C ARG A 218 -0.69 -3.96 -2.48
N LEU A 219 -0.19 -4.97 -3.17
CA LEU A 219 -0.76 -5.55 -4.38
C LEU A 219 -1.47 -6.85 -4.04
N THR A 220 -2.72 -6.98 -4.44
CA THR A 220 -3.42 -8.27 -4.53
C THR A 220 -3.82 -8.46 -5.98
N ALA A 221 -3.41 -9.56 -6.61
CA ALA A 221 -3.72 -9.81 -8.02
C ALA A 221 -4.13 -11.28 -8.25
N SER A 222 -5.00 -11.48 -9.23
CA SER A 222 -5.30 -12.80 -9.81
C SER A 222 -4.78 -12.85 -11.24
N PHE A 223 -4.23 -13.99 -11.62
CA PHE A 223 -3.58 -14.17 -12.91
C PHE A 223 -4.37 -15.11 -13.80
N ARG A 224 -4.77 -14.62 -14.97
CA ARG A 224 -5.55 -15.32 -15.98
C ARG A 224 -6.90 -15.84 -15.49
N GLU A 225 -7.50 -16.71 -16.28
CA GLU A 225 -8.84 -17.25 -16.06
C GLU A 225 -8.88 -18.38 -15.00
N GLU A 226 -7.74 -18.77 -14.43
CA GLU A 226 -7.63 -19.83 -13.43
C GLU A 226 -8.46 -19.55 -12.15
N VAL A 227 -8.56 -18.29 -11.77
CA VAL A 227 -9.28 -17.85 -10.57
C VAL A 227 -10.38 -16.86 -10.91
N SER A 228 -10.16 -15.99 -11.89
CA SER A 228 -11.13 -14.98 -12.33
C SER A 228 -11.62 -15.27 -13.75
N PRO A 229 -12.89 -15.66 -13.97
CA PRO A 229 -13.41 -16.01 -15.30
C PRO A 229 -13.31 -14.91 -16.34
N LYS A 230 -13.15 -13.66 -15.93
CA LYS A 230 -12.99 -12.49 -16.82
C LYS A 230 -11.52 -12.20 -17.17
N GLY A 231 -10.58 -13.04 -16.72
CA GLY A 231 -9.15 -12.84 -16.88
C GLY A 231 -8.48 -12.25 -15.66
N SER A 232 -7.28 -11.75 -15.85
CA SER A 232 -6.46 -11.18 -14.79
C SER A 232 -7.08 -9.94 -14.15
N THR A 233 -6.92 -9.80 -12.84
CA THR A 233 -7.37 -8.62 -12.08
C THR A 233 -6.31 -8.21 -11.06
N PHE A 234 -6.33 -6.95 -10.63
CA PHE A 234 -5.50 -6.53 -9.51
C PHE A 234 -6.14 -5.39 -8.71
N THR A 235 -5.75 -5.31 -7.45
CA THR A 235 -6.02 -4.14 -6.60
C THR A 235 -4.72 -3.71 -5.93
N ILE A 236 -4.42 -2.42 -5.99
CA ILE A 236 -3.29 -1.82 -5.29
C ILE A 236 -3.83 -0.92 -4.20
N ARG A 237 -3.64 -1.30 -2.93
CA ARG A 237 -3.89 -0.43 -1.79
C ARG A 237 -2.64 0.39 -1.52
N LYS A 238 -2.80 1.70 -1.59
CA LYS A 238 -1.68 2.63 -1.44
C LYS A 238 -1.31 2.81 0.03
N PHE A 239 -0.03 2.72 0.29
CA PHE A 239 0.53 3.10 1.57
C PHE A 239 0.69 4.62 1.63
N ARG A 240 0.36 5.20 2.79
CA ARG A 240 0.57 6.62 3.03
C ARG A 240 1.94 6.83 3.69
N GLU A 241 2.85 7.52 3.02
CA GLU A 241 4.20 7.79 3.52
C GLU A 241 4.19 8.66 4.78
N GLU A 242 3.32 9.68 4.81
CA GLU A 242 3.12 10.54 5.98
C GLU A 242 1.85 10.12 6.72
N PRO A 243 1.96 9.38 7.83
CA PRO A 243 0.79 8.98 8.61
C PRO A 243 0.11 10.21 9.23
N PHE A 244 -1.18 10.10 9.52
CA PHE A 244 -1.89 11.13 10.26
C PHE A 244 -1.37 11.21 11.69
N SER A 245 -1.03 12.41 12.12
CA SER A 245 -0.73 12.70 13.52
C SER A 245 -2.02 12.78 14.35
N ILE A 246 -1.89 12.76 15.67
CA ILE A 246 -3.03 12.98 16.56
C ILE A 246 -3.67 14.37 16.34
N VAL A 247 -2.86 15.37 15.99
CA VAL A 247 -3.32 16.71 15.68
C VAL A 247 -4.16 16.75 14.41
N ASP A 248 -3.75 16.01 13.38
CA ASP A 248 -4.56 15.90 12.14
C ASP A 248 -5.92 15.26 12.45
N LEU A 249 -5.96 14.24 13.32
CA LEU A 249 -7.21 13.58 13.71
C LEU A 249 -8.15 14.54 14.46
N VAL A 250 -7.61 15.43 15.30
CA VAL A 250 -8.38 16.48 15.96
C VAL A 250 -8.88 17.51 14.95
N GLN A 251 -8.03 17.99 14.04
CA GLN A 251 -8.40 18.97 13.01
C GLN A 251 -9.49 18.42 12.07
N MET A 252 -9.42 17.14 11.71
CA MET A 252 -10.47 16.47 10.94
C MET A 252 -11.73 16.19 11.75
N GLY A 253 -11.68 16.38 13.09
CA GLY A 253 -12.76 16.06 14.02
C GLY A 253 -13.01 14.58 14.16
N THR A 254 -12.02 13.73 13.90
CA THR A 254 -12.10 12.29 14.13
C THR A 254 -12.17 11.99 15.63
N ILE A 255 -11.42 12.75 16.43
CA ILE A 255 -11.43 12.78 17.90
C ILE A 255 -11.52 14.22 18.37
N SER A 256 -11.89 14.47 19.64
CA SER A 256 -11.76 15.78 20.26
C SER A 256 -10.36 15.99 20.83
N ASP A 257 -10.05 17.23 21.20
CA ASP A 257 -8.80 17.59 21.87
C ASP A 257 -8.72 17.00 23.27
N GLU A 258 -9.86 16.93 23.99
CA GLU A 258 -9.93 16.26 25.29
C GLU A 258 -9.65 14.74 25.16
N MET A 259 -10.23 14.09 24.14
CA MET A 259 -9.94 12.67 23.87
C MET A 259 -8.46 12.46 23.53
N ALA A 260 -7.88 13.35 22.74
CA ALA A 260 -6.45 13.27 22.41
C ALA A 260 -5.56 13.40 23.65
N ALA A 261 -5.87 14.34 24.54
CA ALA A 261 -5.15 14.53 25.80
C ALA A 261 -5.31 13.31 26.72
N TYR A 262 -6.52 12.75 26.80
CA TYR A 262 -6.80 11.54 27.57
C TYR A 262 -6.00 10.34 27.06
N PHE A 263 -6.00 10.09 25.75
CA PHE A 263 -5.21 8.99 25.17
C PHE A 263 -3.71 9.19 25.38
N TRP A 264 -3.22 10.41 25.29
CA TRP A 264 -1.82 10.71 25.60
C TRP A 264 -1.47 10.33 27.05
N MET A 265 -2.32 10.70 27.99
CA MET A 265 -2.13 10.34 29.40
C MET A 265 -2.11 8.82 29.60
N LEU A 266 -3.00 8.07 28.95
CA LEU A 266 -3.02 6.60 29.01
C LEU A 266 -1.72 6.01 28.47
N ILE A 267 -1.24 6.50 27.33
CA ILE A 267 0.00 6.02 26.70
C ILE A 267 1.22 6.33 27.55
N GLU A 268 1.30 7.51 28.16
CA GLU A 268 2.39 7.83 29.10
C GLU A 268 2.47 6.88 30.30
N ASN A 269 1.32 6.34 30.71
CA ASN A 269 1.20 5.38 31.82
C ASN A 269 1.27 3.92 31.35
N ARG A 270 1.65 3.65 30.10
CA ARG A 270 1.75 2.30 29.50
C ARG A 270 0.43 1.53 29.52
N CYS A 271 -0.68 2.24 29.49
CA CYS A 271 -2.00 1.60 29.42
C CYS A 271 -2.19 0.90 28.06
N THR A 272 -2.97 -0.16 28.11
CA THR A 272 -3.36 -0.92 26.92
C THR A 272 -4.59 -0.30 26.29
N ILE A 273 -4.52 -0.02 24.97
CA ILE A 273 -5.63 0.53 24.21
C ILE A 273 -5.94 -0.39 23.03
N MET A 274 -7.21 -0.74 22.86
CA MET A 274 -7.71 -1.49 21.73
C MET A 274 -8.61 -0.61 20.85
N VAL A 275 -8.36 -0.58 19.55
CA VAL A 275 -9.20 0.15 18.58
C VAL A 275 -10.08 -0.84 17.84
N ILE A 276 -11.39 -0.68 17.94
CA ILE A 276 -12.38 -1.52 17.26
C ILE A 276 -13.14 -0.73 16.18
N GLY A 277 -13.70 -1.43 15.21
CA GLY A 277 -14.49 -0.83 14.13
C GLY A 277 -14.59 -1.73 12.90
N GLY A 278 -15.44 -1.36 11.98
CA GLY A 278 -15.63 -2.04 10.69
C GLY A 278 -14.44 -1.91 9.73
N THR A 279 -14.54 -2.54 8.57
CA THR A 279 -13.54 -2.40 7.50
C THR A 279 -13.51 -0.97 6.98
N GLY A 280 -12.30 -0.42 6.76
CA GLY A 280 -12.12 0.96 6.25
C GLY A 280 -12.53 2.08 7.22
N SER A 281 -12.86 1.77 8.49
CA SER A 281 -13.22 2.77 9.50
C SER A 281 -12.06 3.64 9.96
N GLY A 282 -10.80 3.23 9.75
CA GLY A 282 -9.60 3.98 10.14
C GLY A 282 -8.93 3.46 11.42
N LYS A 283 -9.13 2.19 11.79
CA LYS A 283 -8.50 1.56 12.97
C LYS A 283 -7.00 1.71 12.98
N THR A 284 -6.32 1.29 11.90
CA THR A 284 -4.85 1.39 11.77
C THR A 284 -4.38 2.84 11.79
N THR A 285 -5.19 3.77 11.26
CA THR A 285 -4.87 5.21 11.29
C THR A 285 -4.84 5.75 12.73
N ILE A 286 -5.86 5.44 13.54
CA ILE A 286 -5.87 5.82 14.97
C ILE A 286 -4.74 5.09 15.70
N LEU A 287 -4.55 3.79 15.47
CA LEU A 287 -3.47 3.03 16.09
C LEU A 287 -2.10 3.67 15.84
N ASN A 288 -1.84 4.09 14.60
CA ASN A 288 -0.58 4.76 14.24
C ASN A 288 -0.43 6.12 14.93
N ALA A 289 -1.50 6.92 14.97
CA ALA A 289 -1.50 8.21 15.66
C ALA A 289 -1.28 8.05 17.17
N LEU A 290 -1.91 7.05 17.81
CA LEU A 290 -1.69 6.73 19.22
C LEU A 290 -0.25 6.27 19.48
N ALA A 291 0.27 5.37 18.63
CA ALA A 291 1.63 4.88 18.77
C ALA A 291 2.68 6.00 18.64
N SER A 292 2.37 7.05 17.87
CA SER A 292 3.24 8.22 17.73
C SER A 292 3.34 9.07 19.01
N LEU A 293 2.42 8.90 19.98
CA LEU A 293 2.45 9.58 21.27
C LEU A 293 3.38 8.87 22.29
N ILE A 294 3.86 7.68 21.98
CA ILE A 294 4.79 6.96 22.86
C ILE A 294 6.07 7.76 23.00
N LYS A 295 6.61 7.84 24.22
CA LYS A 295 7.81 8.63 24.53
C LYS A 295 9.01 8.23 23.67
N PRO A 296 9.76 9.19 23.12
CA PRO A 296 11.03 8.89 22.45
C PRO A 296 11.97 8.07 23.35
N GLY A 297 12.69 7.12 22.77
CA GLY A 297 13.62 6.25 23.48
C GLY A 297 13.02 4.97 24.04
N MET A 298 11.68 4.86 24.14
CA MET A 298 11.03 3.58 24.46
C MET A 298 11.26 2.57 23.33
N LYS A 299 11.38 1.30 23.73
CA LYS A 299 11.50 0.18 22.77
C LYS A 299 10.14 -0.21 22.26
N LEU A 300 9.92 -0.04 20.95
CA LEU A 300 8.69 -0.44 20.29
C LEU A 300 8.91 -1.70 19.45
N VAL A 301 7.96 -2.62 19.50
CA VAL A 301 7.88 -3.73 18.55
C VAL A 301 6.49 -3.74 17.94
N THR A 302 6.43 -3.67 16.62
CA THR A 302 5.17 -3.83 15.87
C THR A 302 5.14 -5.18 15.19
N VAL A 303 3.97 -5.81 15.17
CA VAL A 303 3.72 -7.09 14.51
C VAL A 303 2.49 -6.93 13.62
N GLU A 304 2.67 -7.15 12.31
CA GLU A 304 1.67 -6.85 11.29
C GLU A 304 1.61 -7.98 10.24
N GLU A 305 0.45 -8.19 9.61
CA GLU A 305 0.37 -9.02 8.40
C GLU A 305 1.00 -8.32 7.20
N THR A 306 0.75 -7.03 7.11
CA THR A 306 1.32 -6.12 6.10
C THR A 306 1.82 -4.89 6.83
N ALA A 307 2.98 -4.37 6.45
CA ALA A 307 3.56 -3.18 7.08
C ALA A 307 2.71 -1.94 6.75
N GLU A 308 1.80 -1.57 7.63
CA GLU A 308 0.92 -0.39 7.52
C GLU A 308 1.34 0.72 8.49
N LEU A 309 1.97 0.37 9.61
CA LEU A 309 2.44 1.35 10.59
C LEU A 309 3.71 2.05 10.11
N ASN A 310 3.80 3.34 10.40
CA ASN A 310 4.99 4.15 10.16
C ASN A 310 5.20 5.08 11.36
N LEU A 311 6.20 4.76 12.18
CA LEU A 311 6.45 5.42 13.46
C LEU A 311 7.76 6.22 13.40
N PRO A 312 7.81 7.41 14.04
CA PRO A 312 9.00 8.27 14.04
C PRO A 312 10.09 7.82 15.03
N HIS A 313 9.93 6.67 15.69
CA HIS A 313 10.80 6.21 16.75
C HIS A 313 12.05 5.53 16.22
N GLU A 314 13.22 5.89 16.74
CA GLU A 314 14.49 5.25 16.38
C GLU A 314 14.60 3.82 16.94
N ASN A 315 14.09 3.58 18.18
CA ASN A 315 14.14 2.29 18.84
C ASN A 315 12.90 1.44 18.50
N TRP A 316 12.63 1.24 17.21
CA TRP A 316 11.48 0.53 16.70
C TRP A 316 11.89 -0.68 15.87
N VAL A 317 11.30 -1.83 16.16
CA VAL A 317 11.43 -3.07 15.37
C VAL A 317 10.09 -3.39 14.75
N GLN A 318 10.04 -3.48 13.43
CA GLN A 318 8.86 -3.85 12.68
C GLN A 318 8.96 -5.30 12.23
N PHE A 319 8.03 -6.14 12.66
CA PHE A 319 7.85 -7.51 12.20
C PHE A 319 6.65 -7.62 11.26
N VAL A 320 6.84 -8.36 10.17
CA VAL A 320 5.79 -8.64 9.20
C VAL A 320 5.70 -10.14 8.98
N SER A 321 4.48 -10.69 9.02
CA SER A 321 4.24 -12.11 8.79
C SER A 321 4.63 -12.52 7.37
N ARG A 322 4.90 -13.79 7.20
CA ARG A 322 5.23 -14.36 5.89
C ARG A 322 4.41 -15.62 5.64
N GLU A 323 3.60 -15.58 4.59
CA GLU A 323 2.91 -16.77 4.13
C GLU A 323 3.86 -17.72 3.40
N SER A 324 3.56 -19.02 3.48
CA SER A 324 4.31 -20.05 2.77
C SER A 324 3.73 -20.27 1.38
N TYR A 325 4.57 -20.24 0.37
CA TYR A 325 4.23 -20.62 -1.01
C TYR A 325 4.82 -22.02 -1.32
N GLY A 326 4.40 -23.05 -0.58
CA GLY A 326 4.87 -24.43 -0.80
C GLY A 326 3.97 -25.22 -1.74
N LEU A 327 4.56 -25.88 -2.76
CA LEU A 327 3.90 -26.78 -3.71
C LEU A 327 3.23 -28.01 -3.06
N THR A 328 3.51 -28.32 -1.80
CA THR A 328 3.14 -29.58 -1.16
C THR A 328 2.31 -29.45 0.11
N GLY A 329 1.66 -28.30 0.34
CA GLY A 329 0.90 -28.07 1.59
C GLY A 329 1.77 -28.05 2.86
N THR A 330 3.09 -28.12 2.73
CA THR A 330 4.01 -27.99 3.85
C THR A 330 4.19 -26.51 4.19
N LYS A 331 3.95 -26.15 5.45
CA LYS A 331 4.12 -24.78 5.99
C LYS A 331 5.60 -24.36 6.08
N VAL A 332 6.44 -24.81 5.15
CA VAL A 332 7.88 -24.51 5.16
C VAL A 332 8.09 -23.02 4.89
N GLY A 333 8.72 -22.34 5.81
CA GLY A 333 9.04 -20.93 5.71
C GLY A 333 7.89 -19.98 6.04
N GLN A 334 6.73 -20.45 6.47
CA GLN A 334 5.67 -19.62 7.04
C GLN A 334 6.14 -19.04 8.37
N ILE A 335 5.85 -17.78 8.60
CA ILE A 335 6.06 -17.08 9.87
C ILE A 335 4.75 -16.42 10.22
N SER A 336 4.04 -16.95 11.23
CA SER A 336 2.74 -16.47 11.65
C SER A 336 2.84 -15.22 12.55
N LEU A 337 1.73 -14.49 12.71
CA LEU A 337 1.65 -13.42 13.71
C LEU A 337 1.93 -13.95 15.12
N PHE A 338 1.43 -15.15 15.46
CA PHE A 338 1.70 -15.82 16.73
C PHE A 338 3.19 -15.97 17.01
N ASP A 339 3.97 -16.48 16.02
CA ASP A 339 5.42 -16.67 16.15
C ASP A 339 6.13 -15.34 16.36
N LEU A 340 5.68 -14.29 15.66
CA LEU A 340 6.27 -12.96 15.74
C LEU A 340 5.96 -12.29 17.08
N VAL A 341 4.71 -12.38 17.58
CA VAL A 341 4.35 -11.86 18.92
C VAL A 341 5.14 -12.59 20.00
N LYS A 342 5.24 -13.92 19.92
CA LYS A 342 6.07 -14.70 20.86
C LYS A 342 7.55 -14.32 20.79
N THR A 343 8.07 -14.04 19.59
CA THR A 343 9.46 -13.63 19.40
C THR A 343 9.69 -12.22 19.94
N SER A 344 8.73 -11.31 19.77
CA SER A 344 8.82 -9.91 20.22
C SER A 344 9.07 -9.78 21.72
N LEU A 345 8.55 -10.68 22.54
CA LEU A 345 8.76 -10.68 24.00
C LEU A 345 10.24 -10.82 24.40
N ARG A 346 11.06 -11.44 23.53
CA ARG A 346 12.50 -11.58 23.76
C ARG A 346 13.28 -10.30 23.48
N TYR A 347 12.64 -9.32 22.80
CA TYR A 347 13.22 -8.01 22.52
C TYR A 347 13.03 -7.01 23.68
N ARG A 348 12.28 -7.41 24.74
CA ARG A 348 11.95 -6.58 25.92
C ARG A 348 11.36 -5.23 25.49
N PRO A 349 10.23 -5.22 24.76
CA PRO A 349 9.60 -3.96 24.33
C PRO A 349 8.97 -3.24 25.51
N ASP A 350 8.97 -1.92 25.50
CA ASP A 350 8.12 -1.12 26.38
C ASP A 350 6.67 -1.16 25.89
N TYR A 351 6.49 -1.15 24.57
CA TYR A 351 5.20 -1.30 23.91
C TYR A 351 5.24 -2.39 22.85
N LEU A 352 4.24 -3.27 22.90
CA LEU A 352 3.95 -4.26 21.86
C LEU A 352 2.71 -3.82 21.09
N ILE A 353 2.86 -3.63 19.80
CA ILE A 353 1.80 -3.12 18.92
C ILE A 353 1.46 -4.20 17.91
N VAL A 354 0.21 -4.69 17.93
CA VAL A 354 -0.27 -5.66 16.93
C VAL A 354 -1.25 -4.95 15.99
N GLY A 355 -0.89 -4.89 14.71
CA GLY A 355 -1.64 -4.15 13.70
C GLY A 355 -3.12 -4.54 13.67
N GLU A 356 -3.42 -5.84 13.63
CA GLU A 356 -4.75 -6.40 13.79
C GLU A 356 -4.69 -7.76 14.46
N VAL A 357 -5.58 -7.99 15.42
CA VAL A 357 -5.70 -9.27 16.14
C VAL A 357 -6.85 -10.07 15.53
N ARG A 358 -6.56 -11.31 15.06
CA ARG A 358 -7.54 -12.19 14.41
C ARG A 358 -7.51 -13.63 14.88
N GLY A 359 -6.41 -14.08 15.48
CA GLY A 359 -6.14 -15.46 15.81
C GLY A 359 -5.46 -15.67 17.17
N GLU A 360 -4.69 -16.74 17.28
CA GLU A 360 -4.00 -17.18 18.49
C GLU A 360 -2.98 -16.18 19.03
N GLU A 361 -2.49 -15.24 18.23
CA GLU A 361 -1.60 -14.15 18.64
C GLU A 361 -2.22 -13.29 19.75
N ALA A 362 -3.56 -13.19 19.81
CA ALA A 362 -4.29 -12.50 20.88
C ALA A 362 -3.86 -13.02 22.25
N TYR A 363 -3.85 -14.33 22.45
CA TYR A 363 -3.49 -14.93 23.73
C TYR A 363 -2.08 -14.51 24.20
N VAL A 364 -1.10 -14.53 23.30
CA VAL A 364 0.28 -14.14 23.63
C VAL A 364 0.39 -12.64 23.88
N LEU A 365 -0.36 -11.81 23.16
CA LEU A 365 -0.44 -10.38 23.40
C LEU A 365 -0.95 -10.08 24.80
N PHE A 366 -2.04 -10.73 25.22
CA PHE A 366 -2.58 -10.55 26.57
C PHE A 366 -1.64 -11.06 27.68
N GLN A 367 -0.89 -12.13 27.43
CA GLN A 367 0.18 -12.55 28.34
C GLN A 367 1.27 -11.47 28.48
N ALA A 368 1.65 -10.79 27.41
CA ALA A 368 2.60 -9.68 27.46
C ALA A 368 2.06 -8.53 28.32
N MET A 369 0.79 -8.16 28.13
CA MET A 369 0.12 -7.13 28.95
C MET A 369 0.09 -7.50 30.43
N ALA A 370 -0.19 -8.77 30.75
CA ALA A 370 -0.16 -9.26 32.14
C ALA A 370 1.22 -9.17 32.79
N THR A 371 2.29 -9.07 32.01
CA THR A 371 3.67 -8.90 32.52
C THR A 371 4.14 -7.44 32.51
N GLY A 372 3.22 -6.47 32.29
CA GLY A 372 3.48 -5.03 32.41
C GLY A 372 3.98 -4.34 31.13
N HIS A 373 3.86 -4.99 29.98
CA HIS A 373 4.11 -4.33 28.70
C HIS A 373 2.90 -3.49 28.31
N GLY A 374 3.12 -2.26 27.81
CA GLY A 374 2.06 -1.50 27.15
C GLY A 374 1.60 -2.19 25.88
N GLY A 375 0.31 -2.19 25.62
CA GLY A 375 -0.28 -2.86 24.44
C GLY A 375 -1.12 -1.92 23.59
N LEU A 376 -0.88 -1.93 22.29
CA LEU A 376 -1.77 -1.28 21.32
C LEU A 376 -2.17 -2.29 20.25
N SER A 377 -3.47 -2.36 19.93
CA SER A 377 -3.94 -3.30 18.90
C SER A 377 -5.23 -2.83 18.26
N THR A 378 -5.56 -3.44 17.10
CA THR A 378 -6.89 -3.29 16.53
C THR A 378 -7.62 -4.62 16.48
N LEU A 379 -8.94 -4.55 16.51
CA LEU A 379 -9.82 -5.70 16.34
C LEU A 379 -11.02 -5.31 15.45
N HIS A 380 -11.39 -6.19 14.55
CA HIS A 380 -12.58 -5.97 13.73
C HIS A 380 -13.84 -6.35 14.51
N ALA A 381 -14.49 -5.36 15.10
CA ALA A 381 -15.76 -5.52 15.81
C ALA A 381 -16.58 -4.22 15.73
N GLU A 382 -17.90 -4.34 15.68
CA GLU A 382 -18.82 -3.20 15.55
C GLU A 382 -19.25 -2.62 16.90
N ASN A 383 -19.04 -3.36 17.98
CA ASN A 383 -19.32 -2.92 19.35
C ASN A 383 -18.44 -3.69 20.36
N ILE A 384 -18.50 -3.27 21.62
CA ILE A 384 -17.69 -3.85 22.70
C ILE A 384 -18.06 -5.30 23.01
N GLU A 385 -19.34 -5.65 22.96
CA GLU A 385 -19.83 -7.00 23.26
C GLU A 385 -19.31 -8.01 22.22
N TYR A 386 -19.34 -7.66 20.94
CA TYR A 386 -18.76 -8.49 19.90
C TYR A 386 -17.25 -8.57 20.00
N ALA A 387 -16.57 -7.49 20.40
CA ALA A 387 -15.13 -7.51 20.63
C ALA A 387 -14.77 -8.51 21.73
N ILE A 388 -15.43 -8.45 22.87
CA ILE A 388 -15.20 -9.37 24.00
C ILE A 388 -15.51 -10.81 23.57
N ARG A 389 -16.66 -11.07 22.94
CA ARG A 389 -17.00 -12.42 22.44
C ARG A 389 -15.97 -12.99 21.50
N ARG A 390 -15.42 -12.18 20.60
CA ARG A 390 -14.36 -12.63 19.68
C ARG A 390 -13.07 -12.95 20.41
N LEU A 391 -12.68 -12.13 21.39
CA LEU A 391 -11.48 -12.36 22.19
C LEU A 391 -11.54 -13.67 22.98
N VAL A 392 -12.68 -13.97 23.62
CA VAL A 392 -12.83 -15.18 24.45
C VAL A 392 -13.12 -16.45 23.64
N SER A 393 -13.56 -16.31 22.40
CA SER A 393 -13.90 -17.44 21.52
C SER A 393 -12.69 -17.90 20.67
N PRO A 394 -12.70 -19.17 20.20
CA PRO A 394 -11.73 -19.61 19.20
C PRO A 394 -11.76 -18.72 17.95
N PRO A 395 -10.61 -18.45 17.29
CA PRO A 395 -9.26 -18.97 17.60
C PRO A 395 -8.46 -18.15 18.63
N MET A 396 -8.99 -17.03 19.14
CA MET A 396 -8.25 -16.12 20.03
C MET A 396 -8.08 -16.68 21.42
N ASN A 397 -9.11 -17.33 22.00
CA ASN A 397 -9.11 -18.03 23.29
C ASN A 397 -8.50 -17.24 24.46
N VAL A 398 -8.71 -15.92 24.51
CA VAL A 398 -8.27 -15.09 25.61
C VAL A 398 -9.15 -15.39 26.83
N SER A 399 -8.53 -15.66 27.99
CA SER A 399 -9.31 -15.85 29.22
C SER A 399 -10.07 -14.57 29.58
N GLU A 400 -11.31 -14.73 30.02
CA GLU A 400 -12.14 -13.62 30.50
C GLU A 400 -11.41 -12.80 31.59
N THR A 401 -10.60 -13.46 32.43
CA THR A 401 -9.80 -12.82 33.48
C THR A 401 -8.73 -11.87 32.95
N TYR A 402 -8.40 -11.92 31.66
CA TYR A 402 -7.44 -11.03 31.03
C TYR A 402 -8.10 -9.80 30.39
N ILE A 403 -9.43 -9.80 30.22
CA ILE A 403 -10.14 -8.66 29.59
C ILE A 403 -9.88 -7.34 30.34
N PRO A 404 -9.82 -7.27 31.68
CA PRO A 404 -9.51 -6.03 32.39
C PRO A 404 -8.09 -5.49 32.17
N LEU A 405 -7.21 -6.25 31.50
CA LEU A 405 -5.90 -5.73 31.09
C LEU A 405 -6.00 -4.71 29.96
N ILE A 406 -7.15 -4.65 29.25
CA ILE A 406 -7.45 -3.58 28.33
C ILE A 406 -7.96 -2.40 29.14
N ASN A 407 -7.19 -1.31 29.17
CA ASN A 407 -7.60 -0.13 29.93
C ASN A 407 -8.65 0.70 29.18
N ALA A 408 -8.53 0.79 27.86
CA ALA A 408 -9.51 1.52 27.05
C ALA A 408 -9.79 0.82 25.70
N VAL A 409 -11.04 0.89 25.28
CA VAL A 409 -11.49 0.45 23.94
C VAL A 409 -12.07 1.63 23.20
N ILE A 410 -11.60 1.89 21.98
CA ILE A 410 -12.04 2.98 21.11
C ILE A 410 -12.82 2.40 19.94
N LEU A 411 -14.09 2.76 19.78
CA LEU A 411 -14.87 2.46 18.59
C LEU A 411 -14.72 3.56 17.56
N ILE A 412 -14.20 3.22 16.38
CA ILE A 412 -14.15 4.13 15.24
C ILE A 412 -15.09 3.69 14.13
N GLU A 413 -15.87 4.63 13.66
CA GLU A 413 -16.85 4.41 12.60
C GLU A 413 -16.72 5.43 11.46
N ARG A 414 -17.19 4.99 10.31
CA ARG A 414 -17.40 5.83 9.13
C ARG A 414 -18.80 6.41 9.20
N VAL A 415 -18.94 7.73 9.17
CA VAL A 415 -20.19 8.43 9.35
C VAL A 415 -20.45 9.46 8.26
N THR A 416 -21.70 9.63 7.85
CA THR A 416 -22.10 10.74 7.00
C THR A 416 -22.11 12.03 7.82
N LEU A 417 -21.43 13.04 7.34
CA LEU A 417 -21.36 14.33 8.01
C LEU A 417 -22.58 15.19 7.70
N PRO A 418 -23.23 15.81 8.71
CA PRO A 418 -24.37 16.71 8.48
C PRO A 418 -24.02 17.90 7.57
N GLN A 419 -22.76 18.35 7.64
CA GLN A 419 -22.21 19.36 6.76
C GLN A 419 -20.85 18.86 6.23
N PRO A 420 -20.58 19.00 4.92
CA PRO A 420 -19.29 18.62 4.37
C PRO A 420 -18.15 19.37 5.07
N ARG A 421 -17.14 18.62 5.54
CA ARG A 421 -15.93 19.18 6.14
C ARG A 421 -14.75 18.93 5.21
N MET A 422 -13.99 19.97 4.89
CA MET A 422 -12.89 19.90 3.89
C MET A 422 -13.37 19.33 2.54
N GLY A 423 -14.63 19.57 2.16
CA GLY A 423 -15.25 19.07 0.92
C GLY A 423 -15.67 17.61 0.95
N MET A 424 -15.54 16.90 2.08
CA MET A 424 -15.95 15.52 2.26
C MET A 424 -17.30 15.42 2.96
N SER A 425 -18.22 14.63 2.42
CA SER A 425 -19.53 14.30 3.01
C SER A 425 -19.46 13.14 4.01
N ILE A 426 -18.39 12.37 3.97
CA ILE A 426 -18.15 11.23 4.86
C ILE A 426 -16.90 11.50 5.70
N GLY A 427 -17.02 11.24 6.98
CA GLY A 427 -15.93 11.35 7.94
C GLY A 427 -15.74 10.05 8.73
N ARG A 428 -14.62 9.97 9.42
CA ARG A 428 -14.35 8.92 10.41
C ARG A 428 -14.43 9.56 11.79
N ARG A 429 -15.09 8.90 12.74
CA ARG A 429 -15.32 9.43 14.09
C ARG A 429 -15.08 8.35 15.14
N ALA A 430 -14.31 8.69 16.16
CA ALA A 430 -14.32 7.92 17.41
C ALA A 430 -15.68 8.15 18.07
N ARG A 431 -16.55 7.16 17.98
CA ARG A 431 -17.94 7.25 18.42
C ARG A 431 -18.10 7.00 19.92
N MET A 432 -17.33 6.04 20.43
CA MET A 432 -17.37 5.65 21.83
C MET A 432 -15.96 5.32 22.32
N VAL A 433 -15.76 5.57 23.59
CA VAL A 433 -14.60 5.12 24.36
C VAL A 433 -15.13 4.44 25.61
N TRP A 434 -14.70 3.21 25.84
CA TRP A 434 -14.99 2.49 27.07
C TRP A 434 -13.72 2.34 27.87
N GLU A 435 -13.79 2.62 29.17
CA GLU A 435 -12.80 2.19 30.16
C GLU A 435 -13.21 0.83 30.70
N VAL A 436 -12.25 -0.07 30.85
CA VAL A 436 -12.48 -1.40 31.36
C VAL A 436 -11.89 -1.47 32.76
N GLU A 437 -12.76 -1.50 33.77
CA GLU A 437 -12.34 -1.50 35.19
C GLU A 437 -12.13 -2.91 35.73
N ASP A 438 -13.13 -3.79 35.58
CA ASP A 438 -13.08 -5.16 36.08
C ASP A 438 -14.02 -6.09 35.30
N PHE A 439 -13.91 -7.39 35.56
CA PHE A 439 -14.77 -8.42 35.00
C PHE A 439 -15.58 -9.06 36.10
N GLU A 440 -16.85 -8.73 36.18
CA GLU A 440 -17.80 -9.41 37.07
C GLU A 440 -18.50 -10.56 36.36
N LYS A 441 -18.25 -11.78 36.81
CA LYS A 441 -19.00 -12.94 36.34
C LYS A 441 -20.30 -13.01 37.13
N TYR A 442 -21.43 -12.60 36.53
CA TYR A 442 -22.73 -12.89 37.09
C TYR A 442 -22.95 -14.40 37.05
N VAL A 443 -22.86 -15.08 38.21
CA VAL A 443 -23.31 -16.45 38.38
C VAL A 443 -24.80 -16.39 38.62
N ASN A 444 -25.61 -16.67 37.60
CA ASN A 444 -27.04 -16.93 37.78
C ASN A 444 -27.26 -18.37 38.24
#